data_14db67f560259306d36357a03972390e
#
_entry.id   14db67f560259306d36357a03972390e
#
_cell.length_a   1.000
_cell.length_b   1.000
_cell.length_c   1.000
_cell.angle_alpha   90.00
_cell.angle_beta   90.00
_cell.angle_gamma   90.00
#
_symmetry.space_group_name_H-M   'P 1'
#
loop_
_entity.id
_entity.type
_entity.pdbx_description
1 polymer ?
#
loop_
_entity_poly.entity_id
_entity_poly.type
_entity_poly.pdbx_seq_one_letter_code
_entity_poly.pdbx_strand_id
1 'polypeptide(L)'
;MGRKRFKDQILCKILQVCGNGANKTQIVYSCNLNFHTVVPYLDLLIKNGLAEKLEGEIVRYRITPRGEEALGHLQELEKMIVETEGLA
;
A
#
# COMPACT_ATOMS: atom_id res chain seq x y z
N MET A 1 -18.75 5.94 -4.88
CA MET A 1 -18.19 6.60 -3.73
C MET A 1 -17.17 5.78 -3.00
N GLY A 2 -17.52 4.62 -2.55
CA GLY A 2 -16.60 3.79 -1.81
C GLY A 2 -15.43 3.26 -2.58
N ARG A 3 -15.51 3.29 -3.90
CA ARG A 3 -14.49 2.65 -4.71
C ARG A 3 -13.14 3.31 -4.67
N LYS A 4 -13.12 4.63 -4.75
CA LYS A 4 -11.85 5.36 -4.68
C LYS A 4 -11.22 5.16 -3.31
N ARG A 5 -12.02 5.29 -2.27
CA ARG A 5 -11.55 5.11 -0.92
C ARG A 5 -11.03 3.69 -0.72
N PHE A 6 -11.70 2.72 -1.33
CA PHE A 6 -11.28 1.34 -1.24
C PHE A 6 -9.89 1.14 -1.86
N LYS A 7 -9.66 1.74 -3.03
CA LYS A 7 -8.36 1.68 -3.69
C LYS A 7 -7.28 2.32 -2.83
N ASP A 8 -7.59 3.48 -2.28
CA ASP A 8 -6.64 4.19 -1.44
C ASP A 8 -6.30 3.36 -0.21
N GLN A 9 -7.27 2.67 0.34
CA GLN A 9 -7.05 1.81 1.49
C GLN A 9 -6.12 0.65 1.15
N ILE A 10 -6.29 0.09 -0.03
CA ILE A 10 -5.44 -1.01 -0.48
C ILE A 10 -4.00 -0.53 -0.65
N LEU A 11 -3.81 0.59 -1.33
CA LEU A 11 -2.47 1.15 -1.53
C LEU A 11 -1.81 1.45 -0.19
N CYS A 12 -2.55 2.04 0.71
CA CYS A 12 -2.08 2.38 2.03
C CYS A 12 -1.62 1.13 2.78
N LYS A 13 -2.44 0.09 2.74
CA LYS A 13 -2.13 -1.15 3.42
C LYS A 13 -0.89 -1.82 2.85
N ILE A 14 -0.77 -1.84 1.53
CA ILE A 14 0.39 -2.44 0.88
C ILE A 14 1.66 -1.70 1.29
N LEU A 15 1.63 -0.37 1.28
CA LEU A 15 2.78 0.42 1.67
C LEU A 15 3.17 0.16 3.12
N GLN A 16 2.18 0.06 4.01
CA GLN A 16 2.44 -0.25 5.42
C GLN A 16 3.11 -1.59 5.59
N VAL A 17 2.60 -2.59 4.88
CA VAL A 17 3.13 -3.95 4.99
C VAL A 17 4.53 -4.03 4.41
N CYS A 18 4.80 -3.30 3.33
CA CYS A 18 6.14 -3.28 2.75
C CYS A 18 7.18 -2.83 3.75
N GLY A 19 6.92 -1.70 4.43
CA GLY A 19 7.83 -1.23 5.46
C GLY A 19 9.29 -1.35 5.05
N ASN A 20 10.08 -2.00 5.88
CA ASN A 20 11.51 -2.18 5.62
C ASN A 20 11.81 -3.32 4.67
N GLY A 21 10.79 -4.08 4.30
CA GLY A 21 10.97 -5.16 3.35
C GLY A 21 10.01 -6.29 3.61
N ALA A 22 9.20 -6.63 2.62
CA ALA A 22 8.28 -7.75 2.71
C ALA A 22 8.23 -8.45 1.36
N ASN A 23 8.12 -9.76 1.37
CA ASN A 23 7.98 -10.49 0.13
C ASN A 23 6.51 -10.50 -0.30
N LYS A 24 6.28 -10.93 -1.54
CA LYS A 24 4.95 -10.89 -2.14
C LYS A 24 3.94 -11.69 -1.32
N THR A 25 4.36 -12.83 -0.81
CA THR A 25 3.49 -13.70 -0.03
C THR A 25 3.04 -13.02 1.26
N GLN A 26 3.97 -12.36 1.93
CA GLN A 26 3.64 -11.61 3.15
C GLN A 26 2.63 -10.51 2.86
N ILE A 27 2.83 -9.81 1.75
CA ILE A 27 1.93 -8.72 1.38
C ILE A 27 0.53 -9.25 1.10
N VAL A 28 0.46 -10.33 0.33
CA VAL A 28 -0.83 -10.94 -0.01
C VAL A 28 -1.60 -11.36 1.24
N TYR A 29 -0.93 -12.03 2.15
CA TYR A 29 -1.58 -12.49 3.38
C TYR A 29 -1.99 -11.33 4.27
N SER A 30 -1.08 -10.38 4.46
CA SER A 30 -1.33 -9.27 5.38
C SER A 30 -2.45 -8.36 4.88
N CYS A 31 -2.57 -8.22 3.56
CA CYS A 31 -3.60 -7.38 2.98
C CYS A 31 -4.90 -8.16 2.74
N ASN A 32 -4.87 -9.47 2.96
CA ASN A 32 -6.03 -10.34 2.72
C ASN A 32 -6.52 -10.22 1.29
N LEU A 33 -5.57 -10.25 0.36
CA LEU A 33 -5.86 -10.14 -1.07
C LEU A 33 -5.21 -11.31 -1.78
N ASN A 34 -5.40 -11.39 -3.10
CA ASN A 34 -4.73 -12.41 -3.88
C ASN A 34 -3.64 -11.77 -4.74
N PHE A 35 -2.81 -12.63 -5.35
CA PHE A 35 -1.69 -12.14 -6.16
C PHE A 35 -2.16 -11.32 -7.35
N HIS A 36 -3.28 -11.70 -7.96
CA HIS A 36 -3.81 -10.98 -9.11
C HIS A 36 -4.14 -9.53 -8.76
N THR A 37 -4.57 -9.29 -7.53
CA THR A 37 -4.89 -7.95 -7.10
C THR A 37 -3.65 -7.18 -6.66
N VAL A 38 -2.76 -7.85 -5.92
CA VAL A 38 -1.61 -7.19 -5.31
C VAL A 38 -0.56 -6.80 -6.33
N VAL A 39 -0.28 -7.67 -7.32
CA VAL A 39 0.80 -7.42 -8.27
C VAL A 39 0.62 -6.11 -9.03
N PRO A 40 -0.55 -5.82 -9.62
CA PRO A 40 -0.72 -4.54 -10.32
C PRO A 40 -0.51 -3.33 -9.40
N TYR A 41 -0.94 -3.43 -8.14
CA TYR A 41 -0.73 -2.34 -7.20
C TYR A 41 0.74 -2.15 -6.86
N LEU A 42 1.46 -3.26 -6.68
CA LEU A 42 2.91 -3.19 -6.44
C LEU A 42 3.62 -2.55 -7.62
N ASP A 43 3.27 -2.97 -8.84
CA ASP A 43 3.86 -2.40 -10.04
C ASP A 43 3.62 -0.89 -10.11
N LEU A 44 2.39 -0.49 -9.78
CA LEU A 44 2.05 0.93 -9.78
C LEU A 44 2.87 1.71 -8.76
N LEU A 45 3.03 1.16 -7.57
CA LEU A 45 3.81 1.81 -6.52
C LEU A 45 5.27 1.95 -6.92
N ILE A 46 5.83 0.89 -7.51
CA ILE A 46 7.23 0.92 -7.95
C ILE A 46 7.42 1.93 -9.07
N LYS A 47 6.50 1.93 -10.03
CA LYS A 47 6.57 2.84 -11.16
C LYS A 47 6.56 4.29 -10.73
N ASN A 48 5.87 4.58 -9.65
CA ASN A 48 5.77 5.94 -9.13
C ASN A 48 6.80 6.26 -8.05
N GLY A 49 7.72 5.35 -7.81
CA GLY A 49 8.80 5.60 -6.86
C GLY A 49 8.39 5.54 -5.41
N LEU A 50 7.23 4.94 -5.11
CA LEU A 50 6.72 4.87 -3.75
C LEU A 50 7.18 3.60 -3.03
N ALA A 51 7.58 2.59 -3.80
CA ALA A 51 8.14 1.37 -3.27
C ALA A 51 9.28 0.95 -4.17
N GLU A 52 10.17 0.13 -3.66
CA GLU A 52 11.28 -0.39 -4.45
C GLU A 52 11.41 -1.88 -4.25
N LYS A 53 11.92 -2.52 -5.29
CA LYS A 53 12.10 -3.96 -5.32
C LYS A 53 13.53 -4.26 -4.92
N LEU A 54 13.69 -5.12 -3.93
CA LEU A 54 15.01 -5.52 -3.45
C LEU A 54 15.31 -6.92 -3.97
N GLU A 55 16.31 -7.01 -4.84
CA GLU A 55 16.71 -8.29 -5.40
C GLU A 55 17.53 -9.07 -4.39
N GLY A 56 17.43 -10.40 -4.46
CA GLY A 56 18.13 -11.28 -3.56
C GLY A 56 17.59 -12.68 -3.73
N GLU A 57 17.95 -13.57 -2.82
CA GLU A 57 17.42 -14.93 -2.84
C GLU A 57 15.89 -14.91 -2.80
N ILE A 58 15.37 -14.02 -1.97
CA ILE A 58 13.94 -13.77 -1.90
C ILE A 58 13.74 -12.32 -2.26
N VAL A 59 12.92 -12.08 -3.27
CA VAL A 59 12.60 -10.72 -3.68
C VAL A 59 11.71 -10.07 -2.64
N ARG A 60 12.08 -8.87 -2.22
CA ARG A 60 11.31 -8.10 -1.23
C ARG A 60 10.96 -6.74 -1.79
N TYR A 61 9.99 -6.13 -1.17
CA TYR A 61 9.52 -4.80 -1.54
C TYR A 61 9.59 -3.92 -0.32
N ARG A 62 10.13 -2.72 -0.49
CA ARG A 62 10.33 -1.80 0.61
C ARG A 62 9.75 -0.45 0.25
N ILE A 63 9.15 0.21 1.24
CA ILE A 63 8.64 1.56 1.03
C ILE A 63 9.83 2.51 0.90
N THR A 64 9.71 3.48 -0.02
CA THR A 64 10.74 4.50 -0.20
C THR A 64 10.41 5.71 0.67
N PRO A 65 11.34 6.67 0.85
CA PRO A 65 11.01 7.91 1.55
C PRO A 65 9.83 8.63 0.91
N ARG A 66 9.77 8.62 -0.43
CA ARG A 66 8.63 9.18 -1.14
C ARG A 66 7.35 8.43 -0.82
N GLY A 67 7.46 7.10 -0.69
CA GLY A 67 6.32 6.27 -0.31
C GLY A 67 5.85 6.56 1.10
N GLU A 68 6.78 6.81 2.02
CA GLU A 68 6.42 7.15 3.38
C GLU A 68 5.66 8.46 3.45
N GLU A 69 6.09 9.42 2.64
CA GLU A 69 5.41 10.70 2.56
C GLU A 69 3.99 10.52 2.01
N ALA A 70 3.86 9.75 0.93
CA ALA A 70 2.56 9.46 0.34
C ALA A 70 1.66 8.71 1.32
N LEU A 71 2.23 7.76 2.06
CA LEU A 71 1.47 7.01 3.04
C LEU A 71 0.90 7.92 4.11
N GLY A 72 1.70 8.88 4.57
CA GLY A 72 1.23 9.85 5.55
C GLY A 72 0.05 10.64 5.04
N HIS A 73 0.12 11.10 3.80
CA HIS A 73 -0.99 11.85 3.20
C HIS A 73 -2.24 10.99 3.04
N LEU A 74 -2.05 9.75 2.60
CA LEU A 74 -3.19 8.84 2.43
C LEU A 74 -3.87 8.53 3.76
N GLN A 75 -3.07 8.31 4.79
CA GLN A 75 -3.62 8.01 6.10
C GLN A 75 -4.37 9.21 6.67
N GLU A 76 -3.85 10.39 6.45
CA GLU A 76 -4.50 11.60 6.90
C GLU A 76 -5.85 11.80 6.21
N LEU A 77 -5.85 11.60 4.89
CA LEU A 77 -7.07 11.73 4.11
C LEU A 77 -8.11 10.70 4.55
N GLU A 78 -7.66 9.47 4.71
CA GLU A 78 -8.52 8.37 5.13
C GLU A 78 -9.18 8.67 6.48
N LYS A 79 -8.38 9.18 7.40
CA LYS A 79 -8.86 9.51 8.73
C LYS A 79 -9.94 10.57 8.68
N MET A 80 -9.75 11.58 7.86
CA MET A 80 -10.72 12.64 7.71
C MET A 80 -12.04 12.12 7.13
N ILE A 81 -11.94 11.26 6.14
CA ILE A 81 -13.13 10.70 5.49
C ILE A 81 -13.90 9.80 6.45
N VAL A 82 -13.16 8.96 7.18
CA VAL A 82 -13.79 8.03 8.13
C VAL A 82 -14.51 8.80 9.23
N GLU A 83 -13.87 9.85 9.73
CA GLU A 83 -14.49 10.67 10.77
C GLU A 83 -15.78 11.33 10.27
N THR A 84 -15.75 11.81 9.03
CA THR A 84 -16.92 12.42 8.43
C THR A 84 -18.06 11.42 8.31
N GLU A 85 -17.75 10.22 7.86
CA GLU A 85 -18.74 9.17 7.73
C GLU A 85 -19.26 8.70 9.07
N GLY A 86 -18.40 8.69 10.08
CA GLY A 86 -18.79 8.32 11.41
C GLY A 86 -19.79 9.28 12.01
N LEU A 87 -19.77 10.52 11.58
CA LEU A 87 -20.71 11.52 12.06
C LEU A 87 -22.07 11.43 11.37
N ALA A 88 -22.06 10.86 10.18
CA ALA A 88 -23.30 10.72 9.43
C ALA A 88 -24.12 9.55 9.94
#